data_0f9c96d06a07658af391fc864763ce1e
#
_entry.id   0f9c96d06a07658af391fc864763ce1e
#
_cell.length_a   1.000
_cell.length_b   1.000
_cell.length_c   1.000
_cell.angle_alpha   90.00
_cell.angle_beta   90.00
_cell.angle_gamma   90.00
#
_symmetry.space_group_name_H-M   'P 1'
#
loop_
_entity.id
_entity.type
_entity.pdbx_description
1 polymer ?
#
loop_
_entity_poly.entity_id
_entity_poly.type
_entity_poly.pdbx_seq_one_letter_code
_entity_poly.pdbx_strand_id
1 'polypeptide(L)'
;MNPLKANEMPHQEPLVRNKNFLEVATGYDEQTAMDEALRCLHCKHKPCISGCPVQIHIPDFIAKVAEGDFEAAYQIISESSSLPAVCGRVCPQERQCESKCVRGIKGDAVSIGRLERFVADWHNSHCKVWPVVPEQNGHKVAVIGSGPSGLTCAGDLA
;
A
#
# COMPACT_ATOMS: atom_id res chain seq x y z
N MET A 1 -18.39 14.18 0.66
CA MET A 1 -17.76 13.05 -0.09
C MET A 1 -18.81 12.28 -0.87
N ASN A 2 -18.55 11.88 -2.13
CA ASN A 2 -19.42 10.96 -2.88
C ASN A 2 -18.90 9.52 -2.66
N PRO A 3 -19.59 8.68 -1.89
CA PRO A 3 -19.07 7.34 -1.55
C PRO A 3 -18.97 6.39 -2.75
N LEU A 4 -19.57 6.73 -3.88
CA LEU A 4 -19.53 5.92 -5.11
C LEU A 4 -18.36 6.24 -6.02
N LYS A 5 -17.66 7.37 -5.80
CA LYS A 5 -16.49 7.74 -6.59
C LYS A 5 -15.22 7.66 -5.76
N ALA A 6 -14.15 7.13 -6.36
CA ALA A 6 -12.80 7.16 -5.78
C ALA A 6 -12.26 8.59 -5.73
N ASN A 7 -11.45 8.89 -4.72
CA ASN A 7 -10.69 10.13 -4.70
C ASN A 7 -9.62 10.11 -5.80
N GLU A 8 -9.51 11.23 -6.53
CA GLU A 8 -8.54 11.34 -7.59
C GLU A 8 -7.11 11.35 -7.04
N MET A 9 -6.19 10.72 -7.77
CA MET A 9 -4.77 10.79 -7.43
C MET A 9 -4.22 12.14 -7.89
N PRO A 10 -3.71 12.99 -6.99
CA PRO A 10 -3.03 14.22 -7.39
C PRO A 10 -1.82 13.93 -8.26
N HIS A 11 -1.58 14.77 -9.25
CA HIS A 11 -0.45 14.60 -10.17
C HIS A 11 0.09 15.95 -10.66
N GLN A 12 1.34 15.94 -11.10
CA GLN A 12 1.98 17.12 -11.69
C GLN A 12 1.28 17.54 -12.99
N GLU A 13 1.16 18.86 -13.18
CA GLU A 13 0.66 19.44 -14.42
C GLU A 13 1.48 18.98 -15.63
N PRO A 14 0.84 18.70 -16.79
CA PRO A 14 1.52 18.16 -17.98
C PRO A 14 2.71 18.98 -18.45
N LEU A 15 2.64 20.31 -18.39
CA LEU A 15 3.73 21.21 -18.80
C LEU A 15 4.86 21.35 -17.77
N VAL A 16 4.64 20.86 -16.55
CA VAL A 16 5.65 20.81 -15.48
C VAL A 16 6.35 19.46 -15.49
N ARG A 17 5.58 18.36 -15.51
CA ARG A 17 6.14 17.01 -15.44
C ARG A 17 7.03 16.61 -16.59
N ASN A 18 6.88 17.23 -17.78
CA ASN A 18 7.72 16.96 -18.93
C ASN A 18 9.10 17.65 -18.87
N LYS A 19 9.38 18.42 -17.82
CA LYS A 19 10.64 19.16 -17.62
C LYS A 19 11.46 18.64 -16.42
N ASN A 20 11.02 17.58 -15.78
CA ASN A 20 11.70 17.01 -14.61
C ASN A 20 11.53 15.48 -14.57
N PHE A 21 12.26 14.82 -13.67
CA PHE A 21 12.19 13.38 -13.40
C PHE A 21 11.57 13.05 -12.03
N LEU A 22 10.84 14.02 -11.47
CA LEU A 22 10.11 13.79 -10.23
C LEU A 22 8.89 12.89 -10.48
N GLU A 23 8.40 12.28 -9.45
CA GLU A 23 7.24 11.38 -9.50
C GLU A 23 6.00 12.14 -9.99
N VAL A 24 5.33 11.62 -11.02
CA VAL A 24 4.20 12.30 -11.67
C VAL A 24 2.98 12.31 -10.77
N ALA A 25 2.60 11.15 -10.22
CA ALA A 25 1.55 11.04 -9.22
C ALA A 25 2.13 11.41 -7.85
N THR A 26 1.56 12.44 -7.19
CA THR A 26 2.15 12.98 -5.96
C THR A 26 1.70 12.29 -4.68
N GLY A 27 0.76 11.34 -4.78
CA GLY A 27 0.23 10.63 -3.63
C GLY A 27 -0.95 11.34 -2.96
N TYR A 28 -1.62 10.66 -2.06
CA TYR A 28 -2.65 11.25 -1.20
C TYR A 28 -2.01 12.01 -0.04
N ASP A 29 -2.67 13.08 0.40
CA ASP A 29 -2.47 13.64 1.73
C ASP A 29 -3.28 12.83 2.77
N GLU A 30 -3.07 13.13 4.05
CA GLU A 30 -3.72 12.41 5.16
C GLU A 30 -5.24 12.48 5.08
N GLN A 31 -5.79 13.65 4.79
CA GLN A 31 -7.25 13.82 4.72
C GLN A 31 -7.85 13.05 3.54
N THR A 32 -7.22 13.12 2.38
CA THR A 32 -7.67 12.38 1.19
C THR A 32 -7.57 10.87 1.40
N ALA A 33 -6.53 10.39 2.07
CA ALA A 33 -6.36 8.99 2.41
C ALA A 33 -7.45 8.51 3.38
N MET A 34 -7.74 9.26 4.45
CA MET A 34 -8.82 8.96 5.39
C MET A 34 -10.18 8.95 4.67
N ASP A 35 -10.43 9.93 3.83
CA ASP A 35 -11.67 10.03 3.04
C ASP A 35 -11.83 8.86 2.08
N GLU A 36 -10.77 8.41 1.44
CA GLU A 36 -10.80 7.22 0.58
C GLU A 36 -11.01 5.94 1.41
N ALA A 37 -10.37 5.85 2.56
CA ALA A 37 -10.49 4.70 3.46
C ALA A 37 -11.94 4.55 4.00
N LEU A 38 -12.62 5.63 4.30
CA LEU A 38 -14.03 5.63 4.73
C LEU A 38 -15.01 5.08 3.67
N ARG A 39 -14.59 4.92 2.43
CA ARG A 39 -15.39 4.26 1.39
C ARG A 39 -15.44 2.75 1.55
N CYS A 40 -14.57 2.14 2.35
CA CYS A 40 -14.54 0.71 2.57
C CYS A 40 -15.83 0.22 3.25
N LEU A 41 -16.38 -0.87 2.75
CA LEU A 41 -17.63 -1.48 3.29
C LEU A 41 -17.36 -2.49 4.42
N HIS A 42 -16.11 -2.75 4.75
CA HIS A 42 -15.72 -3.78 5.72
C HIS A 42 -16.47 -5.11 5.52
N CYS A 43 -16.44 -5.62 4.27
CA CYS A 43 -17.21 -6.77 3.83
C CYS A 43 -16.91 -8.01 4.68
N LYS A 44 -17.95 -8.75 5.11
CA LYS A 44 -17.83 -9.96 5.92
C LYS A 44 -16.87 -11.00 5.31
N HIS A 45 -16.92 -11.18 3.99
CA HIS A 45 -16.11 -12.18 3.28
C HIS A 45 -14.77 -11.63 2.75
N LYS A 46 -14.46 -10.35 2.96
CA LYS A 46 -13.18 -9.70 2.61
C LYS A 46 -12.62 -10.11 1.23
N PRO A 47 -13.39 -10.03 0.11
CA PRO A 47 -12.97 -10.62 -1.17
C PRO A 47 -11.71 -9.96 -1.75
N CYS A 48 -11.40 -8.72 -1.39
CA CYS A 48 -10.18 -8.03 -1.80
C CYS A 48 -8.90 -8.77 -1.33
N ILE A 49 -8.92 -9.44 -0.17
CA ILE A 49 -7.77 -10.23 0.31
C ILE A 49 -7.45 -11.35 -0.68
N SER A 50 -8.45 -12.08 -1.18
CA SER A 50 -8.23 -13.15 -2.16
C SER A 50 -7.71 -12.66 -3.52
N GLY A 51 -7.83 -11.36 -3.79
CA GLY A 51 -7.27 -10.71 -4.98
C GLY A 51 -5.82 -10.25 -4.79
N CYS A 52 -5.30 -10.24 -3.56
CA CYS A 52 -3.92 -9.87 -3.28
C CYS A 52 -3.03 -11.13 -3.29
N PRO A 53 -1.96 -11.20 -4.11
CA PRO A 53 -1.07 -12.36 -4.17
C PRO A 53 -0.40 -12.71 -2.84
N VAL A 54 -0.13 -11.72 -2.00
CA VAL A 54 0.48 -11.89 -0.67
C VAL A 54 -0.54 -11.81 0.47
N GLN A 55 -1.84 -11.72 0.13
CA GLN A 55 -2.97 -11.78 1.05
C GLN A 55 -2.93 -10.76 2.20
N ILE A 56 -2.53 -9.52 1.90
CA ILE A 56 -2.59 -8.42 2.87
C ILE A 56 -4.00 -8.35 3.50
N HIS A 57 -4.08 -8.11 4.79
CA HIS A 57 -5.32 -7.90 5.54
C HIS A 57 -5.95 -6.54 5.20
N ILE A 58 -6.38 -6.39 3.92
CA ILE A 58 -6.77 -5.10 3.31
C ILE A 58 -7.83 -4.34 4.10
N PRO A 59 -8.99 -4.90 4.51
CA PRO A 59 -9.97 -4.14 5.26
C PRO A 59 -9.46 -3.66 6.61
N ASP A 60 -8.52 -4.39 7.19
CA ASP A 60 -8.01 -4.11 8.53
C ASP A 60 -7.03 -2.92 8.48
N PHE A 61 -6.10 -2.87 7.50
CA PHE A 61 -5.25 -1.68 7.36
C PHE A 61 -6.06 -0.46 6.91
N ILE A 62 -7.08 -0.62 6.05
CA ILE A 62 -7.94 0.49 5.62
C ILE A 62 -8.73 1.06 6.82
N ALA A 63 -9.17 0.21 7.76
CA ALA A 63 -9.81 0.68 8.99
C ALA A 63 -8.88 1.59 9.78
N LYS A 64 -7.61 1.23 9.90
CA LYS A 64 -6.59 2.03 10.59
C LYS A 64 -6.32 3.36 9.88
N VAL A 65 -6.29 3.36 8.55
CA VAL A 65 -6.19 4.62 7.78
C VAL A 65 -7.40 5.52 8.06
N ALA A 66 -8.61 4.96 8.08
CA ALA A 66 -9.82 5.73 8.38
C ALA A 66 -9.84 6.32 9.81
N GLU A 67 -9.18 5.67 10.76
CA GLU A 67 -8.98 6.14 12.15
C GLU A 67 -7.86 7.19 12.27
N GLY A 68 -7.05 7.40 11.22
CA GLY A 68 -5.85 8.25 11.26
C GLY A 68 -4.64 7.57 11.92
N ASP A 69 -4.71 6.27 12.22
CA ASP A 69 -3.60 5.48 12.78
C ASP A 69 -2.78 4.83 11.67
N PHE A 70 -1.97 5.67 10.99
CA PHE A 70 -1.23 5.26 9.80
C PHE A 70 -0.08 4.29 10.12
N GLU A 71 0.50 4.40 11.32
CA GLU A 71 1.54 3.45 11.73
C GLU A 71 0.95 2.06 11.96
N ALA A 72 -0.18 1.93 12.65
CA ALA A 72 -0.85 0.64 12.80
C ALA A 72 -1.29 0.07 11.44
N ALA A 73 -1.69 0.92 10.49
CA ALA A 73 -1.98 0.48 9.12
C ALA A 73 -0.73 -0.10 8.44
N TYR A 74 0.43 0.54 8.60
CA TYR A 74 1.71 0.04 8.07
C TYR A 74 2.09 -1.31 8.68
N GLN A 75 1.95 -1.48 9.99
CA GLN A 75 2.24 -2.74 10.67
C GLN A 75 1.41 -3.90 10.10
N ILE A 76 0.10 -3.67 9.88
CA ILE A 76 -0.78 -4.68 9.27
C ILE A 76 -0.33 -5.04 7.84
N ILE A 77 0.10 -4.08 7.04
CA ILE A 77 0.61 -4.35 5.68
C ILE A 77 1.91 -5.16 5.75
N SER A 78 2.80 -4.78 6.66
CA SER A 78 4.15 -5.37 6.80
C SER A 78 4.14 -6.82 7.25
N GLU A 79 3.06 -7.30 7.89
CA GLU A 79 2.88 -8.72 8.20
C GLU A 79 2.92 -9.62 6.96
N SER A 80 2.55 -9.10 5.80
CA SER A 80 2.42 -9.88 4.56
C SER A 80 3.23 -9.32 3.40
N SER A 81 3.68 -8.06 3.45
CA SER A 81 4.36 -7.38 2.34
C SER A 81 5.61 -6.66 2.80
N SER A 82 6.78 -7.11 2.34
CA SER A 82 8.07 -6.47 2.63
C SER A 82 8.35 -5.21 1.79
N LEU A 83 7.54 -4.95 0.74
CA LEU A 83 7.78 -3.87 -0.22
C LEU A 83 6.52 -3.01 -0.49
N PRO A 84 5.81 -2.52 0.53
CA PRO A 84 4.53 -1.84 0.32
C PRO A 84 4.67 -0.56 -0.51
N ALA A 85 5.75 0.20 -0.37
CA ALA A 85 6.01 1.41 -1.17
C ALA A 85 6.15 1.11 -2.67
N VAL A 86 6.68 -0.06 -3.02
CA VAL A 86 6.80 -0.54 -4.41
C VAL A 86 5.45 -1.09 -4.89
N CYS A 87 4.84 -1.97 -4.11
CA CYS A 87 3.56 -2.60 -4.45
C CYS A 87 2.46 -1.56 -4.69
N GLY A 88 2.35 -0.54 -3.85
CA GLY A 88 1.41 0.56 -4.02
C GLY A 88 1.58 1.36 -5.32
N ARG A 89 2.75 1.25 -5.99
CA ARG A 89 3.05 1.94 -7.25
C ARG A 89 2.97 1.05 -8.50
N VAL A 90 3.32 -0.24 -8.38
CA VAL A 90 3.54 -1.09 -9.56
C VAL A 90 2.59 -2.28 -9.67
N CYS A 91 1.90 -2.68 -8.61
CA CYS A 91 0.88 -3.73 -8.71
C CYS A 91 -0.24 -3.31 -9.67
N PRO A 92 -0.73 -4.19 -10.54
CA PRO A 92 -1.93 -3.95 -11.34
C PRO A 92 -3.20 -4.14 -10.49
N GLN A 93 -3.41 -3.27 -9.50
CA GLN A 93 -4.46 -3.39 -8.48
C GLN A 93 -5.84 -3.54 -9.09
N GLU A 94 -6.10 -2.89 -10.23
CA GLU A 94 -7.34 -2.97 -10.99
C GLU A 94 -7.65 -4.38 -11.52
N ARG A 95 -6.66 -5.26 -11.56
CA ARG A 95 -6.79 -6.68 -11.94
C ARG A 95 -6.65 -7.63 -10.76
N GLN A 96 -6.23 -7.12 -9.61
CA GLN A 96 -5.96 -7.88 -8.39
C GLN A 96 -6.97 -7.53 -7.29
N CYS A 97 -6.53 -6.89 -6.22
CA CYS A 97 -7.36 -6.60 -5.05
C CYS A 97 -8.55 -5.68 -5.35
N GLU A 98 -8.38 -4.64 -6.14
CA GLU A 98 -9.45 -3.69 -6.49
C GLU A 98 -10.51 -4.33 -7.39
N SER A 99 -10.14 -5.27 -8.28
CA SER A 99 -11.12 -6.01 -9.10
C SER A 99 -12.10 -6.82 -8.28
N LYS A 100 -11.75 -7.17 -7.04
CA LYS A 100 -12.60 -7.93 -6.11
C LYS A 100 -13.35 -7.02 -5.14
N CYS A 101 -13.15 -5.71 -5.19
CA CYS A 101 -13.80 -4.78 -4.30
C CYS A 101 -15.30 -4.71 -4.57
N VAL A 102 -16.13 -4.99 -3.54
CA VAL A 102 -17.61 -4.97 -3.65
C VAL A 102 -18.11 -3.57 -4.00
N ARG A 103 -17.41 -2.52 -3.57
CA ARG A 103 -17.74 -1.13 -3.93
C ARG A 103 -17.75 -0.93 -5.46
N GLY A 104 -16.86 -1.63 -6.18
CA GLY A 104 -16.76 -1.57 -7.64
C GLY A 104 -17.98 -2.10 -8.40
N ILE A 105 -18.94 -2.74 -7.74
CA ILE A 105 -20.18 -3.23 -8.38
C ILE A 105 -21.12 -2.07 -8.74
N LYS A 106 -21.17 -1.02 -7.92
CA LYS A 106 -22.11 0.12 -8.08
C LYS A 106 -21.42 1.47 -8.25
N GLY A 107 -20.10 1.49 -8.28
CA GLY A 107 -19.29 2.72 -8.37
C GLY A 107 -17.83 2.33 -8.59
N ASP A 108 -16.92 3.20 -8.17
CA ASP A 108 -15.49 2.93 -8.23
C ASP A 108 -15.08 2.04 -7.04
N ALA A 109 -14.21 1.07 -7.27
CA ALA A 109 -13.53 0.34 -6.21
C ALA A 109 -12.86 1.30 -5.23
N VAL A 110 -12.60 0.85 -4.00
CA VAL A 110 -11.69 1.56 -3.10
C VAL A 110 -10.29 1.51 -3.70
N SER A 111 -9.58 2.64 -3.73
CA SER A 111 -8.23 2.76 -4.27
C SER A 111 -7.20 2.14 -3.34
N ILE A 112 -7.22 0.81 -3.23
CA ILE A 112 -6.45 0.03 -2.26
C ILE A 112 -4.95 0.27 -2.44
N GLY A 113 -4.45 0.23 -3.68
CA GLY A 113 -3.05 0.45 -3.95
C GLY A 113 -2.59 1.87 -3.64
N ARG A 114 -3.45 2.88 -3.84
CA ARG A 114 -3.14 4.27 -3.47
C ARG A 114 -3.07 4.46 -1.95
N LEU A 115 -3.91 3.75 -1.21
CA LEU A 115 -3.86 3.73 0.26
C LEU A 115 -2.62 2.99 0.77
N GLU A 116 -2.27 1.84 0.16
CA GLU A 116 -1.04 1.11 0.48
C GLU A 116 0.20 1.99 0.25
N ARG A 117 0.27 2.69 -0.90
CA ARG A 117 1.31 3.66 -1.19
C ARG A 117 1.38 4.77 -0.14
N PHE A 118 0.23 5.39 0.18
CA PHE A 118 0.16 6.46 1.17
C PHE A 118 0.72 6.02 2.52
N VAL A 119 0.27 4.87 3.02
CA VAL A 119 0.73 4.32 4.30
C VAL A 119 2.23 4.08 4.32
N ALA A 120 2.78 3.50 3.24
CA ALA A 120 4.21 3.24 3.13
C ALA A 120 5.04 4.54 3.04
N ASP A 121 4.58 5.53 2.28
CA ASP A 121 5.26 6.82 2.14
C ASP A 121 5.20 7.61 3.46
N TRP A 122 4.07 7.56 4.15
CA TRP A 122 3.90 8.17 5.46
C TRP A 122 4.85 7.55 6.49
N HIS A 123 4.89 6.22 6.60
CA HIS A 123 5.81 5.51 7.49
C HIS A 123 7.27 5.89 7.21
N ASN A 124 7.71 5.82 5.94
CA ASN A 124 9.08 6.14 5.55
C ASN A 124 9.49 7.59 5.88
N SER A 125 8.54 8.52 5.92
CA SER A 125 8.81 9.93 6.24
C SER A 125 8.76 10.26 7.73
N HIS A 126 7.98 9.53 8.51
CA HIS A 126 7.73 9.81 9.94
C HIS A 126 8.46 8.86 10.88
N CYS A 127 8.62 7.59 10.50
CA CYS A 127 9.21 6.58 11.36
C CYS A 127 10.67 6.33 10.97
N LYS A 128 11.60 6.75 11.82
CA LYS A 128 13.05 6.54 11.63
C LYS A 128 13.58 5.42 12.52
N VAL A 129 12.76 4.40 12.73
CA VAL A 129 13.18 3.24 13.53
C VAL A 129 13.90 2.26 12.61
N TRP A 130 15.17 2.01 12.90
CA TRP A 130 15.91 0.95 12.23
C TRP A 130 15.45 -0.41 12.75
N PRO A 131 15.32 -1.42 11.89
CA PRO A 131 14.96 -2.76 12.35
C PRO A 131 15.99 -3.28 13.34
N VAL A 132 15.51 -3.95 14.38
CA VAL A 132 16.40 -4.64 15.33
C VAL A 132 17.00 -5.84 14.62
N VAL A 133 18.30 -5.85 14.47
CA VAL A 133 19.02 -6.99 13.87
C VAL A 133 19.06 -8.12 14.90
N PRO A 134 18.51 -9.32 14.58
CA PRO A 134 18.53 -10.46 15.50
C PRO A 134 19.95 -10.98 15.72
N GLU A 135 20.14 -11.79 16.78
CA GLU A 135 21.42 -12.46 17.02
C GLU A 135 21.77 -13.42 15.86
N GLN A 136 23.03 -13.45 15.50
CA GLN A 136 23.50 -14.32 14.41
C GLN A 136 23.34 -15.80 14.79
N ASN A 137 22.67 -16.55 13.96
CA ASN A 137 22.46 -18.00 14.12
C ASN A 137 23.59 -18.86 13.52
N GLY A 138 24.65 -18.25 12.99
CA GLY A 138 25.81 -18.93 12.39
C GLY A 138 25.62 -19.35 10.92
N HIS A 139 24.43 -19.20 10.35
CA HIS A 139 24.18 -19.51 8.94
C HIS A 139 24.51 -18.30 8.05
N LYS A 140 25.11 -18.56 6.89
CA LYS A 140 25.40 -17.55 5.88
C LYS A 140 24.58 -17.85 4.63
N VAL A 141 23.77 -16.89 4.21
CA VAL A 141 22.93 -16.97 3.00
C VAL A 141 23.37 -15.88 2.03
N ALA A 142 23.52 -16.23 0.76
CA ALA A 142 23.78 -15.27 -0.31
C ALA A 142 22.54 -15.17 -1.20
N VAL A 143 21.99 -13.96 -1.33
CA VAL A 143 20.90 -13.66 -2.24
C VAL A 143 21.47 -12.95 -3.47
N ILE A 144 21.28 -13.55 -4.66
CA ILE A 144 21.79 -13.03 -5.93
C ILE A 144 20.65 -12.35 -6.66
N GLY A 145 20.73 -11.03 -6.81
CA GLY A 145 19.73 -10.18 -7.45
C GLY A 145 19.06 -9.21 -6.48
N SER A 146 18.83 -7.97 -6.95
CA SER A 146 18.22 -6.87 -6.20
C SER A 146 16.81 -6.50 -6.70
N GLY A 147 16.16 -7.41 -7.43
CA GLY A 147 14.75 -7.27 -7.80
C GLY A 147 13.82 -7.56 -6.62
N PRO A 148 12.49 -7.37 -6.78
CA PRO A 148 11.52 -7.55 -5.69
C PRO A 148 11.65 -8.90 -4.98
N SER A 149 11.84 -9.99 -5.72
CA SER A 149 12.02 -11.33 -5.14
C SER A 149 13.28 -11.44 -4.27
N GLY A 150 14.41 -10.91 -4.76
CA GLY A 150 15.66 -10.93 -3.98
C GLY A 150 15.60 -10.06 -2.73
N LEU A 151 15.01 -8.86 -2.84
CA LEU A 151 14.86 -7.95 -1.71
C LEU A 151 13.91 -8.52 -0.64
N THR A 152 12.78 -9.11 -1.05
CA THR A 152 11.87 -9.77 -0.11
C THR A 152 12.56 -10.95 0.59
N CYS A 153 13.20 -11.82 -0.18
CA CYS A 153 13.93 -12.97 0.38
C CYS A 153 15.03 -12.53 1.37
N ALA A 154 15.79 -11.50 1.03
CA ALA A 154 16.83 -10.97 1.92
C ALA A 154 16.25 -10.36 3.19
N GLY A 155 15.15 -9.60 3.08
CA GLY A 155 14.47 -8.99 4.23
C GLY A 155 13.85 -10.02 5.16
N ASP A 156 13.25 -11.09 4.62
CA ASP A 156 12.64 -12.16 5.42
C ASP A 156 13.67 -13.05 6.11
N LEU A 157 14.90 -13.10 5.60
CA LEU A 157 16.00 -13.91 6.16
C LEU A 157 16.89 -13.14 7.15
N ALA A 158 16.83 -11.81 7.12
CA ALA A 158 17.64 -10.93 7.97
C ALA A 158 17.04 -10.76 9.36
#